data_5467975ceb9e48a769c1ea8a57dfe05f
#
_entry.id   5467975ceb9e48a769c1ea8a57dfe05f
#
_cell.length_a   1.000
_cell.length_b   1.000
_cell.length_c   1.000
_cell.angle_alpha   90.00
_cell.angle_beta   90.00
_cell.angle_gamma   90.00
#
_symmetry.space_group_name_H-M   'P 1'
#
loop_
_entity.id
_entity.type
_entity.pdbx_description
1 polymer ?
#
loop_
_entity_poly.entity_id
_entity_poly.type
_entity_poly.pdbx_seq_one_letter_code
_entity_poly.pdbx_strand_id
1 'polypeptide(L)'
;RVSLGINLLPEDGKVCSFDCIYCECGFNADHRPKKHLPTREEVRIALEEKLKDMQKNGPAPDVLTFAGNGEPTAHPHFPEIIEDTLALRDHYFPNAKVSVLSNSTFIDRPAVFDALNKIDNNILKLDTVNEEYIHLLDRPNGKYSVRKIIEKMKEFKGNCIIQTMFLKGSYLGKDMNNTSDEFVLPWLEAVKEIAPSQVMIYTIDRETPDHDLQKATHEELDRIVELIKRTGIPATASY
;
A
#
# COMPACT_ATOMS: atom_id res chain seq x y z
N ARG A 1 4.11 8.05 -17.43
CA ARG A 1 4.81 7.07 -16.59
C ARG A 1 4.24 5.68 -16.85
N VAL A 2 5.08 4.71 -17.19
CA VAL A 2 4.69 3.33 -17.46
C VAL A 2 4.95 2.48 -16.22
N SER A 3 3.90 1.89 -15.66
CA SER A 3 3.98 0.98 -14.53
C SER A 3 3.66 -0.45 -14.95
N LEU A 4 4.57 -1.38 -14.65
CA LEU A 4 4.29 -2.80 -14.75
C LEU A 4 3.79 -3.31 -13.41
N GLY A 5 2.52 -3.70 -13.36
CA GLY A 5 1.92 -4.26 -12.15
C GLY A 5 2.30 -5.73 -11.96
N ILE A 6 2.66 -6.10 -10.73
CA ILE A 6 2.96 -7.47 -10.34
C ILE A 6 1.99 -7.88 -9.25
N ASN A 7 1.14 -8.88 -9.53
CA ASN A 7 0.22 -9.46 -8.57
C ASN A 7 0.75 -10.80 -8.09
N LEU A 8 1.04 -10.92 -6.79
CA LEU A 8 1.54 -12.14 -6.14
C LEU A 8 0.43 -13.06 -5.63
N LEU A 9 -0.82 -12.69 -5.85
CA LEU A 9 -1.98 -13.35 -5.27
C LEU A 9 -2.78 -14.04 -6.37
N PRO A 10 -3.69 -14.97 -6.04
CA PRO A 10 -4.51 -15.62 -7.05
C PRO A 10 -5.30 -14.59 -7.88
N GLU A 11 -5.32 -14.79 -9.19
CA GLU A 11 -6.00 -13.85 -10.11
C GLU A 11 -7.53 -13.89 -10.01
N ASP A 12 -8.08 -14.96 -9.44
CA ASP A 12 -9.51 -15.22 -9.33
C ASP A 12 -10.10 -14.86 -7.98
N GLY A 13 -9.35 -14.17 -7.11
CA GLY A 13 -9.86 -13.82 -5.79
C GLY A 13 -8.99 -12.81 -5.05
N LYS A 14 -9.29 -12.64 -3.77
CA LYS A 14 -8.59 -11.69 -2.90
C LYS A 14 -7.97 -12.41 -1.71
N VAL A 15 -6.70 -12.12 -1.44
CA VAL A 15 -5.98 -12.56 -0.25
C VAL A 15 -5.36 -11.34 0.43
N CYS A 16 -5.96 -10.93 1.54
CA CYS A 16 -5.49 -9.75 2.27
C CYS A 16 -5.69 -9.93 3.77
N SER A 17 -4.75 -9.39 4.54
CA SER A 17 -4.83 -9.32 6.01
C SER A 17 -5.73 -8.18 6.50
N PHE A 18 -6.08 -7.25 5.62
CA PHE A 18 -7.13 -6.24 5.81
C PHE A 18 -8.38 -6.60 5.01
N ASP A 19 -9.48 -5.97 5.35
CA ASP A 19 -10.74 -6.07 4.62
C ASP A 19 -11.40 -4.71 4.54
N CYS A 20 -10.67 -3.76 3.96
CA CYS A 20 -11.03 -2.34 3.94
C CYS A 20 -12.38 -2.11 3.27
N ILE A 21 -13.22 -1.28 3.89
CA ILE A 21 -14.55 -0.96 3.36
C ILE A 21 -14.51 -0.11 2.08
N TYR A 22 -13.35 0.44 1.76
CA TYR A 22 -13.12 1.21 0.53
C TYR A 22 -12.33 0.44 -0.55
N CYS A 23 -12.04 -0.84 -0.35
CA CYS A 23 -11.15 -1.61 -1.22
C CYS A 23 -11.77 -1.87 -2.60
N GLU A 24 -11.11 -1.45 -3.65
CA GLU A 24 -11.54 -1.69 -5.03
C GLU A 24 -11.65 -3.18 -5.39
N CYS A 25 -10.96 -4.05 -4.65
CA CYS A 25 -11.02 -5.51 -4.84
C CYS A 25 -12.21 -6.17 -4.11
N GLY A 26 -13.06 -5.39 -3.43
CA GLY A 26 -14.18 -5.91 -2.67
C GLY A 26 -13.79 -6.51 -1.32
N PHE A 27 -14.74 -7.20 -0.69
CA PHE A 27 -14.50 -7.89 0.58
C PHE A 27 -13.90 -9.28 0.37
N ASN A 28 -13.06 -9.71 1.30
CA ASN A 28 -12.42 -11.03 1.27
C ASN A 28 -13.45 -12.17 1.13
N ALA A 29 -14.56 -12.10 1.87
CA ALA A 29 -15.58 -13.14 1.88
C ALA A 29 -16.26 -13.35 0.52
N ASP A 30 -16.39 -12.28 -0.26
CA ASP A 30 -17.09 -12.30 -1.56
C ASP A 30 -16.18 -12.71 -2.72
N HIS A 31 -14.85 -12.74 -2.50
CA HIS A 31 -13.84 -12.98 -3.52
C HIS A 31 -12.81 -14.03 -3.10
N ARG A 32 -13.28 -15.15 -2.52
CA ARG A 32 -12.41 -16.25 -2.12
C ARG A 32 -11.80 -16.93 -3.35
N PRO A 33 -10.47 -16.99 -3.46
CA PRO A 33 -9.83 -17.61 -4.60
C PRO A 33 -9.99 -19.13 -4.58
N LYS A 34 -10.08 -19.73 -5.77
CA LYS A 34 -10.02 -21.17 -5.99
C LYS A 34 -8.67 -21.60 -6.55
N LYS A 35 -7.97 -20.69 -7.21
CA LYS A 35 -6.62 -20.92 -7.74
C LYS A 35 -5.59 -20.84 -6.62
N HIS A 36 -4.46 -21.54 -6.81
CA HIS A 36 -3.35 -21.47 -5.86
C HIS A 36 -2.60 -20.13 -5.96
N LEU A 37 -1.84 -19.80 -4.92
CA LEU A 37 -0.87 -18.71 -4.97
C LEU A 37 0.17 -19.02 -6.04
N PRO A 38 0.56 -18.05 -6.89
CA PRO A 38 1.68 -18.24 -7.80
C PRO A 38 2.93 -18.62 -7.01
N THR A 39 3.68 -19.61 -7.51
CA THR A 39 4.95 -19.97 -6.90
C THR A 39 6.02 -18.94 -7.22
N ARG A 40 7.11 -18.93 -6.45
CA ARG A 40 8.29 -18.09 -6.75
C ARG A 40 8.72 -18.27 -8.22
N GLU A 41 8.82 -19.50 -8.68
CA GLU A 41 9.27 -19.84 -10.04
C GLU A 41 8.29 -19.36 -11.11
N GLU A 42 7.00 -19.53 -10.88
CA GLU A 42 5.97 -19.01 -11.79
C GLU A 42 6.06 -17.50 -11.94
N VAL A 43 6.25 -16.77 -10.83
CA VAL A 43 6.41 -15.32 -10.84
C VAL A 43 7.70 -14.93 -11.59
N ARG A 44 8.80 -15.59 -11.32
CA ARG A 44 10.09 -15.32 -11.96
C ARG A 44 10.01 -15.48 -13.47
N ILE A 45 9.45 -16.59 -13.94
CA ILE A 45 9.31 -16.90 -15.37
C ILE A 45 8.40 -15.87 -16.05
N ALA A 46 7.21 -15.60 -15.48
CA ALA A 46 6.27 -14.68 -16.05
C ALA A 46 6.81 -13.24 -16.12
N LEU A 47 7.52 -12.81 -15.06
CA LEU A 47 8.14 -11.49 -15.02
C LEU A 47 9.24 -11.37 -16.08
N GLU A 48 10.12 -12.36 -16.19
CA GLU A 48 11.20 -12.35 -17.19
C GLU A 48 10.66 -12.31 -18.61
N GLU A 49 9.65 -13.13 -18.93
CA GLU A 49 8.99 -13.13 -20.24
C GLU A 49 8.37 -11.76 -20.55
N LYS A 50 7.72 -11.13 -19.56
CA LYS A 50 7.14 -9.81 -19.73
C LYS A 50 8.20 -8.73 -19.96
N LEU A 51 9.29 -8.77 -19.21
CA LEU A 51 10.38 -7.81 -19.38
C LEU A 51 11.08 -7.96 -20.75
N LYS A 52 11.28 -9.19 -21.22
CA LYS A 52 11.78 -9.45 -22.58
C LYS A 52 10.85 -8.88 -23.64
N ASP A 53 9.55 -9.08 -23.51
CA ASP A 53 8.56 -8.54 -24.43
C ASP A 53 8.59 -7.00 -24.44
N MET A 54 8.63 -6.37 -23.27
CA MET A 54 8.71 -4.91 -23.16
C MET A 54 10.01 -4.36 -23.73
N GLN A 55 11.12 -5.08 -23.60
CA GLN A 55 12.40 -4.70 -24.19
C GLN A 55 12.35 -4.75 -25.73
N LYS A 56 11.65 -5.73 -26.29
CA LYS A 56 11.49 -5.91 -27.74
C LYS A 56 10.45 -4.99 -28.36
N ASN A 57 9.30 -4.87 -27.74
CA ASN A 57 8.12 -4.22 -28.32
C ASN A 57 7.73 -2.91 -27.61
N GLY A 58 8.33 -2.60 -26.47
CA GLY A 58 7.98 -1.45 -25.64
C GLY A 58 6.58 -1.52 -25.06
N PRO A 59 6.13 -0.48 -24.33
CA PRO A 59 7.00 0.59 -23.80
C PRO A 59 7.91 0.08 -22.69
N ALA A 60 9.04 0.77 -22.45
CA ALA A 60 9.90 0.48 -21.31
C ALA A 60 9.20 0.85 -19.99
N PRO A 61 9.26 0.03 -18.95
CA PRO A 61 8.67 0.38 -17.68
C PRO A 61 9.52 1.42 -16.94
N ASP A 62 8.85 2.40 -16.32
CA ASP A 62 9.49 3.32 -15.38
C ASP A 62 9.52 2.72 -13.98
N VAL A 63 8.54 1.89 -13.66
CA VAL A 63 8.39 1.26 -12.35
C VAL A 63 7.75 -0.12 -12.46
N LEU A 64 8.24 -1.04 -11.62
CA LEU A 64 7.62 -2.33 -11.36
C LEU A 64 6.92 -2.23 -10.00
N THR A 65 5.61 -2.41 -9.97
CA THR A 65 4.80 -2.16 -8.78
C THR A 65 4.12 -3.43 -8.28
N PHE A 66 4.47 -3.84 -7.07
CA PHE A 66 3.78 -4.94 -6.38
C PHE A 66 2.51 -4.41 -5.74
N ALA A 67 1.40 -4.80 -6.30
CA ALA A 67 0.05 -4.50 -5.87
C ALA A 67 -0.88 -5.60 -6.41
N GLY A 68 -2.17 -5.50 -6.22
CA GLY A 68 -3.11 -6.42 -6.83
C GLY A 68 -4.23 -6.84 -5.87
N ASN A 69 -4.57 -8.12 -5.87
CA ASN A 69 -5.77 -8.63 -5.20
C ASN A 69 -5.54 -8.91 -3.71
N GLY A 70 -4.91 -7.99 -2.98
CA GLY A 70 -4.69 -8.11 -1.55
C GLY A 70 -3.31 -7.61 -1.11
N GLU A 71 -2.70 -8.28 -0.13
CA GLU A 71 -1.44 -7.85 0.49
C GLU A 71 -0.24 -8.63 -0.08
N PRO A 72 0.67 -7.98 -0.83
CA PRO A 72 1.83 -8.66 -1.44
C PRO A 72 2.76 -9.33 -0.41
N THR A 73 2.97 -8.70 0.75
CA THR A 73 3.87 -9.24 1.78
C THR A 73 3.33 -10.47 2.48
N ALA A 74 2.05 -10.82 2.26
CA ALA A 74 1.47 -12.06 2.75
C ALA A 74 1.96 -13.30 1.99
N HIS A 75 2.52 -13.14 0.80
CA HIS A 75 3.03 -14.26 0.03
C HIS A 75 4.19 -14.93 0.79
N PRO A 76 4.19 -16.28 0.95
CA PRO A 76 5.21 -16.98 1.74
C PRO A 76 6.64 -16.76 1.26
N HIS A 77 6.82 -16.51 -0.04
CA HIS A 77 8.11 -16.29 -0.68
C HIS A 77 8.33 -14.85 -1.13
N PHE A 78 7.63 -13.90 -0.50
CA PHE A 78 7.78 -12.47 -0.83
C PHE A 78 9.25 -12.00 -0.83
N PRO A 79 10.08 -12.31 0.19
CA PRO A 79 11.48 -11.88 0.19
C PRO A 79 12.28 -12.39 -1.01
N GLU A 80 12.12 -13.66 -1.36
CA GLU A 80 12.83 -14.30 -2.48
C GLU A 80 12.34 -13.78 -3.83
N ILE A 81 11.04 -13.49 -3.94
CA ILE A 81 10.46 -12.88 -5.14
C ILE A 81 11.00 -11.45 -5.34
N ILE A 82 11.20 -10.71 -4.27
CA ILE A 82 11.85 -9.39 -4.35
C ILE A 82 13.28 -9.51 -4.86
N GLU A 83 14.06 -10.48 -4.37
CA GLU A 83 15.42 -10.72 -4.86
C GLU A 83 15.43 -11.03 -6.36
N ASP A 84 14.56 -11.92 -6.81
CA ASP A 84 14.43 -12.28 -8.24
C ASP A 84 14.05 -11.07 -9.08
N THR A 85 13.11 -10.25 -8.57
CA THR A 85 12.64 -9.04 -9.26
C THR A 85 13.75 -8.00 -9.41
N LEU A 86 14.52 -7.76 -8.35
CA LEU A 86 15.63 -6.81 -8.40
C LEU A 86 16.71 -7.27 -9.40
N ALA A 87 17.03 -8.56 -9.43
CA ALA A 87 18.00 -9.12 -10.38
C ALA A 87 17.51 -8.97 -11.84
N LEU A 88 16.25 -9.28 -12.11
CA LEU A 88 15.66 -9.13 -13.44
C LEU A 88 15.56 -7.67 -13.86
N ARG A 89 15.13 -6.78 -12.96
CA ARG A 89 15.08 -5.34 -13.21
C ARG A 89 16.47 -4.81 -13.60
N ASP A 90 17.49 -5.17 -12.84
CA ASP A 90 18.87 -4.71 -13.09
C ASP A 90 19.39 -5.21 -14.45
N HIS A 91 18.98 -6.39 -14.87
CA HIS A 91 19.38 -6.96 -16.15
C HIS A 91 18.66 -6.31 -17.35
N TYR A 92 17.34 -6.14 -17.25
CA TYR A 92 16.52 -5.69 -18.38
C TYR A 92 16.28 -4.20 -18.44
N PHE A 93 16.00 -3.56 -17.28
CA PHE A 93 15.67 -2.15 -17.17
C PHE A 93 16.29 -1.53 -15.91
N PRO A 94 17.62 -1.31 -15.90
CA PRO A 94 18.32 -0.90 -14.67
C PRO A 94 17.87 0.45 -14.11
N ASN A 95 17.25 1.29 -14.92
CA ASN A 95 16.73 2.59 -14.48
C ASN A 95 15.29 2.54 -13.95
N ALA A 96 14.60 1.40 -14.10
CA ALA A 96 13.26 1.25 -13.57
C ALA A 96 13.30 1.13 -12.04
N LYS A 97 12.27 1.66 -11.37
CA LYS A 97 12.12 1.58 -9.92
C LYS A 97 11.29 0.36 -9.56
N VAL A 98 11.50 -0.17 -8.35
CA VAL A 98 10.65 -1.22 -7.78
C VAL A 98 9.89 -0.64 -6.61
N SER A 99 8.57 -0.76 -6.66
CA SER A 99 7.65 -0.25 -5.64
C SER A 99 6.81 -1.38 -5.06
N VAL A 100 6.57 -1.34 -3.76
CA VAL A 100 5.64 -2.25 -3.07
C VAL A 100 4.62 -1.40 -2.33
N LEU A 101 3.33 -1.69 -2.54
CA LEU A 101 2.23 -1.13 -1.76
C LEU A 101 1.80 -2.18 -0.73
N SER A 102 1.98 -1.86 0.55
CA SER A 102 1.70 -2.77 1.66
C SER A 102 0.75 -2.14 2.67
N ASN A 103 -0.16 -2.94 3.20
CA ASN A 103 -1.02 -2.52 4.32
C ASN A 103 -0.28 -2.51 5.68
N SER A 104 1.02 -2.82 5.68
CA SER A 104 1.93 -2.75 6.83
C SER A 104 1.75 -3.85 7.89
N THR A 105 0.83 -4.80 7.70
CA THR A 105 0.54 -5.80 8.75
C THR A 105 1.68 -6.80 9.00
N PHE A 106 2.57 -7.00 8.02
CA PHE A 106 3.65 -7.99 8.12
C PHE A 106 5.06 -7.38 8.18
N ILE A 107 5.18 -6.08 8.39
CA ILE A 107 6.50 -5.42 8.45
C ILE A 107 7.33 -5.81 9.68
N ASP A 108 6.73 -6.41 10.69
CA ASP A 108 7.41 -6.97 11.86
C ASP A 108 8.14 -8.30 11.57
N ARG A 109 7.86 -8.94 10.42
CA ARG A 109 8.59 -10.13 9.99
C ARG A 109 9.97 -9.72 9.47
N PRO A 110 11.08 -10.23 10.07
CA PRO A 110 12.41 -9.76 9.70
C PRO A 110 12.76 -9.85 8.22
N ALA A 111 12.40 -10.95 7.56
CA ALA A 111 12.67 -11.15 6.13
C ALA A 111 11.84 -10.18 5.25
N VAL A 112 10.62 -9.87 5.63
CA VAL A 112 9.78 -8.87 4.95
C VAL A 112 10.35 -7.47 5.12
N PHE A 113 10.71 -7.12 6.35
CA PHE A 113 11.36 -5.85 6.67
C PHE A 113 12.63 -5.65 5.83
N ASP A 114 13.50 -6.65 5.79
CA ASP A 114 14.74 -6.59 5.02
C ASP A 114 14.47 -6.45 3.51
N ALA A 115 13.50 -7.18 2.99
CA ALA A 115 13.12 -7.08 1.57
C ALA A 115 12.60 -5.67 1.21
N LEU A 116 11.76 -5.09 2.07
CA LEU A 116 11.23 -3.74 1.86
C LEU A 116 12.32 -2.66 1.93
N ASN A 117 13.40 -2.90 2.65
CA ASN A 117 14.56 -2.00 2.66
C ASN A 117 15.42 -2.08 1.39
N LYS A 118 15.26 -3.10 0.55
CA LYS A 118 16.04 -3.29 -0.68
C LYS A 118 15.42 -2.63 -1.90
N ILE A 119 14.13 -2.31 -1.85
CA ILE A 119 13.41 -1.74 -2.99
C ILE A 119 13.47 -0.21 -2.99
N ASP A 120 13.10 0.40 -4.11
CA ASP A 120 13.18 1.85 -4.27
C ASP A 120 12.06 2.60 -3.54
N ASN A 121 10.83 2.10 -3.60
CA ASN A 121 9.67 2.76 -3.00
C ASN A 121 8.91 1.77 -2.09
N ASN A 122 9.21 1.84 -0.83
CA ASN A 122 8.55 1.10 0.23
C ASN A 122 7.33 1.90 0.70
N ILE A 123 6.15 1.62 0.14
CA ILE A 123 4.92 2.37 0.39
C ILE A 123 4.06 1.64 1.41
N LEU A 124 3.91 2.25 2.57
CA LEU A 124 3.26 1.66 3.75
C LEU A 124 1.97 2.42 4.10
N LYS A 125 0.87 1.69 4.21
CA LYS A 125 -0.42 2.25 4.60
C LYS A 125 -0.45 2.59 6.09
N LEU A 126 -0.92 3.81 6.38
CA LEU A 126 -1.27 4.26 7.72
C LEU A 126 -2.47 5.22 7.61
N ASP A 127 -3.68 4.68 7.61
CA ASP A 127 -4.89 5.46 7.34
C ASP A 127 -5.31 6.34 8.54
N THR A 128 -4.92 5.96 9.74
CA THR A 128 -5.20 6.69 10.98
C THR A 128 -4.36 6.11 12.12
N VAL A 129 -4.34 6.80 13.25
CA VAL A 129 -3.77 6.29 14.51
C VAL A 129 -4.83 5.89 15.53
N ASN A 130 -6.10 6.03 15.19
CA ASN A 130 -7.22 5.67 16.05
C ASN A 130 -7.56 4.18 15.86
N GLU A 131 -7.33 3.36 16.91
CA GLU A 131 -7.55 1.92 16.85
C GLU A 131 -9.00 1.54 16.50
N GLU A 132 -9.98 2.20 17.09
CA GLU A 132 -11.39 1.91 16.82
C GLU A 132 -11.74 2.20 15.36
N TYR A 133 -11.25 3.31 14.83
CA TYR A 133 -11.48 3.69 13.44
C TYR A 133 -10.82 2.69 12.47
N ILE A 134 -9.61 2.21 12.78
CA ILE A 134 -8.94 1.18 11.95
C ILE A 134 -9.77 -0.09 11.87
N HIS A 135 -10.33 -0.54 12.99
CA HIS A 135 -11.16 -1.75 12.99
C HIS A 135 -12.45 -1.59 12.20
N LEU A 136 -12.95 -0.37 12.05
CA LEU A 136 -14.10 -0.07 11.18
C LEU A 136 -13.70 0.08 9.72
N LEU A 137 -12.64 0.82 9.44
CA LEU A 137 -12.21 1.17 8.08
C LEU A 137 -11.44 0.04 7.40
N ASP A 138 -10.37 -0.41 8.03
CA ASP A 138 -9.41 -1.36 7.45
C ASP A 138 -9.73 -2.82 7.82
N ARG A 139 -10.47 -3.04 8.89
CA ARG A 139 -10.98 -4.34 9.34
C ARG A 139 -9.90 -5.44 9.34
N PRO A 140 -8.83 -5.29 10.16
CA PRO A 140 -7.76 -6.30 10.20
C PRO A 140 -8.31 -7.68 10.60
N ASN A 141 -7.82 -8.73 9.94
CA ASN A 141 -8.26 -10.11 10.15
C ASN A 141 -7.67 -10.75 11.41
N GLY A 142 -6.60 -10.18 11.95
CA GLY A 142 -5.89 -10.70 13.10
C GLY A 142 -5.65 -9.62 14.15
N LYS A 143 -4.79 -9.94 15.11
CA LYS A 143 -4.36 -8.96 16.10
C LYS A 143 -3.63 -7.82 15.41
N TYR A 144 -4.04 -6.60 15.70
CA TYR A 144 -3.47 -5.40 15.13
C TYR A 144 -3.28 -4.34 16.23
N SER A 145 -2.13 -3.71 16.24
CA SER A 145 -1.84 -2.57 17.11
C SER A 145 -1.20 -1.47 16.28
N VAL A 146 -1.88 -0.35 16.15
CA VAL A 146 -1.36 0.83 15.45
C VAL A 146 -0.03 1.28 16.05
N ARG A 147 0.07 1.29 17.37
CA ARG A 147 1.31 1.73 18.03
C ARG A 147 2.50 0.84 17.69
N LYS A 148 2.31 -0.48 17.65
CA LYS A 148 3.38 -1.41 17.25
C LYS A 148 3.78 -1.23 15.78
N ILE A 149 2.83 -0.96 14.90
CA ILE A 149 3.09 -0.68 13.48
C ILE A 149 3.90 0.61 13.34
N ILE A 150 3.52 1.68 14.04
CA ILE A 150 4.25 2.95 14.03
C ILE A 150 5.69 2.76 14.54
N GLU A 151 5.89 2.03 15.65
CA GLU A 151 7.22 1.74 16.17
C GLU A 151 8.08 0.98 15.14
N LYS A 152 7.48 0.03 14.44
CA LYS A 152 8.19 -0.71 13.39
C LYS A 152 8.49 0.16 12.16
N MET A 153 7.58 1.04 11.77
CA MET A 153 7.79 2.00 10.68
C MET A 153 8.98 2.93 10.98
N LYS A 154 9.17 3.33 12.24
CA LYS A 154 10.31 4.16 12.68
C LYS A 154 11.65 3.46 12.42
N GLU A 155 11.70 2.13 12.52
CA GLU A 155 12.92 1.35 12.29
C GLU A 155 13.41 1.38 10.84
N PHE A 156 12.56 1.77 9.87
CA PHE A 156 13.00 2.03 8.49
C PHE A 156 13.87 3.27 8.37
N LYS A 157 13.94 4.12 9.40
CA LYS A 157 14.79 5.33 9.43
C LYS A 157 14.59 6.24 8.21
N GLY A 158 13.36 6.46 7.84
CA GLY A 158 12.97 7.28 6.69
C GLY A 158 12.92 6.55 5.36
N ASN A 159 13.37 5.30 5.27
CA ASN A 159 13.28 4.52 4.03
C ASN A 159 11.89 3.92 3.85
N CYS A 160 10.90 4.77 3.87
CA CYS A 160 9.50 4.43 3.60
C CYS A 160 8.72 5.65 3.13
N ILE A 161 7.61 5.37 2.48
CA ILE A 161 6.63 6.35 2.05
C ILE A 161 5.33 5.99 2.77
N ILE A 162 4.70 6.96 3.42
CA ILE A 162 3.40 6.73 4.06
C ILE A 162 2.30 7.03 3.05
N GLN A 163 1.36 6.10 2.90
CA GLN A 163 0.17 6.28 2.08
C GLN A 163 -1.07 6.26 2.97
N THR A 164 -1.95 7.24 2.80
CA THR A 164 -3.12 7.41 3.66
C THR A 164 -4.36 7.75 2.85
N MET A 165 -5.44 7.02 3.11
CA MET A 165 -6.77 7.29 2.58
C MET A 165 -7.50 8.28 3.50
N PHE A 166 -7.98 9.40 2.93
CA PHE A 166 -8.91 10.30 3.60
C PHE A 166 -10.26 10.24 2.90
N LEU A 167 -11.31 10.09 3.69
CA LEU A 167 -12.68 9.94 3.20
C LEU A 167 -13.70 10.47 4.21
N LYS A 168 -14.94 10.49 3.78
CA LYS A 168 -16.10 10.87 4.58
C LYS A 168 -17.23 9.87 4.40
N GLY A 169 -18.39 10.16 4.93
CA GLY A 169 -19.55 9.30 4.85
C GLY A 169 -19.77 8.50 6.13
N SER A 170 -20.49 7.40 6.02
CA SER A 170 -20.85 6.59 7.17
C SER A 170 -20.66 5.10 6.88
N TYR A 171 -20.47 4.33 7.96
CA TYR A 171 -20.41 2.88 7.92
C TYR A 171 -20.99 2.33 9.22
N LEU A 172 -21.98 1.44 9.11
CA LEU A 172 -22.72 0.87 10.27
C LEU A 172 -23.25 1.94 11.23
N GLY A 173 -23.76 3.06 10.67
CA GLY A 173 -24.29 4.16 11.44
C GLY A 173 -23.25 5.05 12.12
N LYS A 174 -21.95 4.84 11.86
CA LYS A 174 -20.87 5.64 12.41
C LYS A 174 -20.30 6.59 11.37
N ASP A 175 -19.92 7.80 11.82
CA ASP A 175 -19.24 8.78 11.00
C ASP A 175 -17.82 8.30 10.66
N MET A 176 -17.51 8.22 9.37
CA MET A 176 -16.21 7.78 8.87
C MET A 176 -15.32 8.93 8.41
N ASN A 177 -15.68 10.17 8.68
CA ASN A 177 -14.87 11.33 8.32
C ASN A 177 -13.55 11.34 9.11
N ASN A 178 -12.43 11.17 8.43
CA ASN A 178 -11.09 11.29 9.02
C ASN A 178 -10.33 12.53 8.55
N THR A 179 -11.01 13.48 7.89
CA THR A 179 -10.38 14.71 7.39
C THR A 179 -10.33 15.84 8.44
N SER A 180 -10.98 15.66 9.58
CA SER A 180 -11.01 16.67 10.65
C SER A 180 -9.72 16.65 11.47
N ASP A 181 -9.46 17.74 12.20
CA ASP A 181 -8.28 17.87 13.05
C ASP A 181 -8.18 16.78 14.12
N GLU A 182 -9.31 16.28 14.61
CA GLU A 182 -9.37 15.17 15.57
C GLU A 182 -8.60 13.94 15.07
N PHE A 183 -8.70 13.64 13.77
CA PHE A 183 -7.99 12.52 13.13
C PHE A 183 -6.65 12.94 12.53
N VAL A 184 -6.60 14.08 11.87
CA VAL A 184 -5.41 14.51 11.12
C VAL A 184 -4.25 14.86 12.04
N LEU A 185 -4.48 15.57 13.15
CA LEU A 185 -3.39 16.05 14.00
C LEU A 185 -2.65 14.90 14.73
N PRO A 186 -3.33 13.92 15.36
CA PRO A 186 -2.63 12.76 15.92
C PRO A 186 -1.91 11.91 14.87
N TRP A 187 -2.51 11.74 13.69
CA TRP A 187 -1.89 11.06 12.57
C TRP A 187 -0.62 11.79 12.10
N LEU A 188 -0.68 13.12 12.00
CA LEU A 188 0.48 13.93 11.62
C LEU A 188 1.63 13.82 12.63
N GLU A 189 1.32 13.75 13.93
CA GLU A 189 2.33 13.51 14.96
C GLU A 189 3.02 12.15 14.78
N ALA A 190 2.26 11.10 14.45
CA ALA A 190 2.83 9.79 14.13
C ALA A 190 3.70 9.85 12.86
N VAL A 191 3.27 10.54 11.82
CA VAL A 191 4.04 10.74 10.59
C VAL A 191 5.37 11.45 10.91
N LYS A 192 5.37 12.45 11.76
CA LYS A 192 6.59 13.13 12.23
C LYS A 192 7.53 12.17 12.97
N GLU A 193 6.99 11.31 13.82
CA GLU A 193 7.79 10.28 14.51
C GLU A 193 8.44 9.30 13.52
N ILE A 194 7.68 8.85 12.51
CA ILE A 194 8.16 7.92 11.48
C ILE A 194 9.21 8.59 10.59
N ALA A 195 9.06 9.88 10.33
CA ALA A 195 9.91 10.67 9.44
C ALA A 195 10.11 10.00 8.06
N PRO A 196 9.03 9.68 7.33
CA PRO A 196 9.14 9.05 6.01
C PRO A 196 9.79 9.99 5.00
N SER A 197 10.23 9.43 3.87
CA SER A 197 10.79 10.24 2.78
C SER A 197 9.75 11.13 2.11
N GLN A 198 8.49 10.68 2.10
CA GLN A 198 7.34 11.46 1.63
C GLN A 198 6.03 10.85 2.14
N VAL A 199 4.96 11.59 1.98
CA VAL A 199 3.60 11.15 2.26
C VAL A 199 2.75 11.30 1.00
N MET A 200 2.00 10.26 0.67
CA MET A 200 1.04 10.25 -0.43
C MET A 200 -0.36 10.09 0.16
N ILE A 201 -1.19 11.10 0.01
CA ILE A 201 -2.59 11.00 0.45
C ILE A 201 -3.51 10.88 -0.76
N TYR A 202 -4.62 10.21 -0.58
CA TYR A 202 -5.60 10.00 -1.63
C TYR A 202 -7.00 9.87 -1.03
N THR A 203 -8.00 9.89 -1.89
CA THR A 203 -9.39 9.66 -1.53
C THR A 203 -9.99 8.60 -2.44
N ILE A 204 -11.25 8.28 -2.24
CA ILE A 204 -11.98 7.30 -3.05
C ILE A 204 -12.03 7.80 -4.50
N ASP A 205 -11.62 6.95 -5.44
CA ASP A 205 -11.67 7.25 -6.87
C ASP A 205 -12.69 6.39 -7.62
N ARG A 206 -12.86 5.15 -7.17
CA ARG A 206 -13.73 4.16 -7.80
C ARG A 206 -14.82 3.68 -6.85
N GLU A 207 -15.71 2.87 -7.38
CA GLU A 207 -16.75 2.22 -6.57
C GLU A 207 -16.15 1.38 -5.45
N THR A 208 -16.76 1.47 -4.26
CA THR A 208 -16.31 0.80 -3.05
C THR A 208 -17.31 -0.27 -2.61
N PRO A 209 -16.88 -1.30 -1.83
CA PRO A 209 -17.78 -2.33 -1.34
C PRO A 209 -18.91 -1.75 -0.46
N ASP A 210 -18.62 -0.72 0.31
CA ASP A 210 -19.62 0.04 1.05
C ASP A 210 -20.01 1.28 0.25
N HIS A 211 -21.31 1.51 0.07
CA HIS A 211 -21.84 2.57 -0.81
C HIS A 211 -22.16 3.88 -0.08
N ASP A 212 -22.01 3.92 1.25
CA ASP A 212 -22.28 5.12 2.05
C ASP A 212 -21.03 5.99 2.27
N LEU A 213 -19.90 5.60 1.71
CA LEU A 213 -18.66 6.36 1.76
C LEU A 213 -18.67 7.49 0.75
N GLN A 214 -17.99 8.57 1.08
CA GLN A 214 -17.89 9.78 0.27
C GLN A 214 -16.43 10.20 0.13
N LYS A 215 -16.10 10.82 -0.99
CA LYS A 215 -14.78 11.43 -1.22
C LYS A 215 -14.50 12.55 -0.24
N ALA A 216 -13.25 12.70 0.15
CA ALA A 216 -12.74 13.95 0.66
C ALA A 216 -12.73 14.99 -0.48
N THR A 217 -12.93 16.26 -0.16
CA THR A 217 -12.85 17.34 -1.15
C THR A 217 -11.40 17.66 -1.50
N HIS A 218 -11.18 18.28 -2.67
CA HIS A 218 -9.86 18.80 -3.04
C HIS A 218 -9.29 19.74 -1.97
N GLU A 219 -10.15 20.63 -1.45
CA GLU A 219 -9.76 21.59 -0.42
C GLU A 219 -9.34 20.92 0.88
N GLU A 220 -10.05 19.86 1.31
CA GLU A 220 -9.69 19.09 2.49
C GLU A 220 -8.33 18.39 2.32
N LEU A 221 -8.09 17.79 1.16
CA LEU A 221 -6.80 17.14 0.85
C LEU A 221 -5.67 18.16 0.74
N ASP A 222 -5.89 19.29 0.08
CA ASP A 222 -4.89 20.36 -0.05
C ASP A 222 -4.49 20.92 1.31
N ARG A 223 -5.46 21.08 2.22
CA ARG A 223 -5.19 21.51 3.60
C ARG A 223 -4.28 20.51 4.33
N ILE A 224 -4.56 19.22 4.19
CA ILE A 224 -3.75 18.16 4.83
C ILE A 224 -2.35 18.15 4.24
N VAL A 225 -2.20 18.26 2.92
CA VAL A 225 -0.89 18.36 2.25
C VAL A 225 -0.09 19.54 2.81
N GLU A 226 -0.70 20.71 2.97
CA GLU A 226 -0.03 21.87 3.54
C GLU A 226 0.44 21.63 4.99
N LEU A 227 -0.36 20.98 5.81
CA LEU A 227 0.04 20.62 7.18
C LEU A 227 1.25 19.69 7.18
N ILE A 228 1.29 18.71 6.27
CA ILE A 228 2.42 17.80 6.15
C ILE A 228 3.68 18.57 5.70
N LYS A 229 3.57 19.39 4.66
CA LYS A 229 4.70 20.16 4.12
C LYS A 229 5.31 21.12 5.13
N ARG A 230 4.51 21.68 6.03
CA ARG A 230 5.01 22.54 7.11
C ARG A 230 5.91 21.81 8.09
N THR A 231 5.85 20.47 8.16
CA THR A 231 6.78 19.66 8.96
C THR A 231 8.12 19.43 8.27
N GLY A 232 8.27 19.84 7.00
CA GLY A 232 9.44 19.60 6.17
C GLY A 232 9.37 18.29 5.37
N ILE A 233 8.29 17.52 5.47
CA ILE A 233 8.11 16.26 4.75
C ILE A 233 7.40 16.54 3.43
N PRO A 234 7.93 16.07 2.27
CA PRO A 234 7.24 16.17 0.98
C PRO A 234 5.90 15.42 1.00
N ALA A 235 4.88 16.01 0.41
CA ALA A 235 3.57 15.38 0.35
C ALA A 235 2.87 15.68 -0.98
N THR A 236 2.10 14.70 -1.45
CA THR A 236 1.26 14.80 -2.65
C THR A 236 -0.13 14.25 -2.37
N ALA A 237 -1.11 14.76 -3.11
CA ALA A 237 -2.49 14.26 -3.05
C ALA A 237 -2.93 13.73 -4.42
N SER A 238 -3.74 12.66 -4.40
CA SER A 238 -4.48 12.15 -5.55
C SER A 238 -5.98 12.31 -5.28
N TYR A 239 -6.69 12.93 -6.23
CA TYR A 239 -8.10 13.30 -6.09
C TYR A 239 -9.04 12.30 -6.76
#